data_c835c16663a26b22ba119e7e64bb7d8e
#
_entry.id   c835c16663a26b22ba119e7e64bb7d8e
#
_cell.length_a   1.000
_cell.length_b   1.000
_cell.length_c   1.000
_cell.angle_alpha   90.00
_cell.angle_beta   90.00
_cell.angle_gamma   90.00
#
_symmetry.space_group_name_H-M   'P 1'
#
loop_
_entity.id
_entity.type
_entity.pdbx_description
1 polymer ?
#
loop_
_entity_poly.entity_id
_entity_poly.type
_entity_poly.pdbx_seq_one_letter_code
_entity_poly.pdbx_strand_id
1 'polypeptide(L)' 'MYCIKVEIPESLCKIDDELKAIYHSKDTLCIWVFQTREDRNKFVDDTAGMLKAERESHYEEFYM' A
#
# COMPACT_ATOMS: atom_id res chain seq x y z
N MET A 1 0.35 -2.26 -6.47
CA MET A 1 1.39 -1.83 -5.50
C MET A 1 2.52 -1.12 -6.23
N TYR A 2 3.05 -0.08 -5.62
CA TYR A 2 4.16 0.70 -6.19
C TYR A 2 5.24 0.87 -5.13
N CYS A 3 6.48 0.52 -5.46
CA CYS A 3 7.63 0.74 -4.58
C CYS A 3 8.53 1.81 -5.20
N ILE A 4 8.82 2.84 -4.43
CA ILE A 4 9.48 4.05 -4.91
C ILE A 4 10.70 4.34 -4.05
N LYS A 5 11.83 4.70 -4.68
CA LYS A 5 13.06 5.00 -3.95
C LYS A 5 13.31 6.48 -3.71
N VAL A 6 12.68 7.36 -4.46
CA VAL A 6 12.98 8.80 -4.41
C VAL A 6 11.75 9.63 -4.11
N GLU A 7 10.93 9.90 -5.12
CA GLU A 7 9.76 10.75 -4.97
C GLU A 7 8.49 10.00 -5.39
N ILE A 8 7.39 10.32 -4.72
CA ILE A 8 6.09 9.74 -5.08
C ILE A 8 5.64 10.36 -6.40
N PRO A 9 5.34 9.55 -7.44
CA PRO A 9 4.83 10.08 -8.69
C PRO A 9 3.56 10.91 -8.49
N GLU A 10 3.40 11.94 -9.30
CA GLU A 10 2.23 12.80 -9.21
C GLU A 10 0.93 12.03 -9.35
N SER A 11 0.91 11.02 -10.21
CA SER A 11 -0.28 10.18 -10.40
C SER A 11 -0.73 9.50 -9.11
N LEU A 12 0.22 9.12 -8.25
CA LEU A 12 -0.08 8.52 -6.95
C LEU A 12 -0.47 9.58 -5.93
N CYS A 13 0.10 10.78 -6.01
CA CYS A 13 -0.26 11.87 -5.12
C CYS A 13 -1.70 12.32 -5.32
N LYS A 14 -2.24 12.15 -6.52
CA LYS A 14 -3.61 12.53 -6.84
C LYS A 14 -4.65 11.55 -6.31
N ILE A 15 -4.22 10.34 -5.95
CA ILE A 15 -5.12 9.35 -5.38
C ILE A 15 -5.43 9.75 -3.95
N ASP A 16 -6.70 9.64 -3.57
CA ASP A 16 -7.15 9.95 -2.23
C ASP A 16 -6.39 9.13 -1.20
N ASP A 17 -5.93 9.77 -0.14
CA ASP A 17 -5.19 9.09 0.92
C ASP A 17 -6.01 7.97 1.57
N GLU A 18 -7.32 8.09 1.57
CA GLU A 18 -8.21 7.06 2.11
C GLU A 18 -8.18 5.77 1.28
N LEU A 19 -7.70 5.84 0.05
CA LEU A 19 -7.62 4.69 -0.87
C LEU A 19 -6.20 4.14 -1.00
N LYS A 20 -5.27 4.64 -0.21
CA LYS A 20 -3.88 4.21 -0.25
C LYS A 20 -3.43 3.65 1.09
N ALA A 21 -2.62 2.61 1.06
CA ALA A 21 -1.88 2.14 2.23
C ALA A 21 -0.40 2.32 1.93
N ILE A 22 0.33 2.90 2.88
CA ILE A 22 1.73 3.26 2.68
C ILE A 22 2.60 2.54 3.70
N TYR A 23 3.69 1.93 3.23
CA TYR A 23 4.66 1.26 4.08
C TYR A 23 6.04 1.81 3.80
N HIS A 24 6.68 2.37 4.84
CA HIS A 24 8.04 2.88 4.76
C HIS A 24 9.02 1.77 5.12
N SER A 25 9.88 1.41 4.18
CA SER A 25 11.00 0.54 4.46
C SER A 25 12.28 1.38 4.48
N LYS A 26 13.41 0.73 4.77
CA LYS A 26 14.69 1.42 4.95
C LYS A 26 15.09 2.26 3.74
N ASP A 27 14.89 1.72 2.54
CA ASP A 27 15.33 2.37 1.31
C ASP A 27 14.22 2.69 0.34
N THR A 28 13.00 2.25 0.62
CA THR A 28 11.88 2.39 -0.31
C THR A 28 10.59 2.74 0.40
N LEU A 29 9.66 3.27 -0.36
CA LEU A 29 8.30 3.54 0.06
C LEU A 29 7.38 2.69 -0.80
N CYS A 30 6.56 1.84 -0.20
CA CYS A 30 5.61 1.01 -0.94
C CYS A 30 4.19 1.52 -0.71
N ILE A 31 3.44 1.61 -1.80
CA ILE A 31 2.06 2.13 -1.78
C ILE A 31 1.15 1.10 -2.43
N TRP A 32 0.09 0.71 -1.70
CA TRP A 32 -0.97 -0.15 -2.21
C TRP A 32 -2.21 0.69 -2.43
N VAL A 33 -2.83 0.56 -3.61
CA VAL A 33 -4.00 1.33 -3.99
C VAL A 33 -5.22 0.43 -4.00
N PHE A 34 -6.34 0.94 -3.49
CA PHE A 34 -7.58 0.18 -3.36
C PHE A 34 -8.73 0.90 -4.05
N GLN A 35 -9.80 0.18 -4.36
CA GLN A 35 -10.98 0.74 -4.99
C GLN A 35 -11.93 1.40 -3.99
N THR A 36 -11.90 0.92 -2.74
CA THR A 36 -12.77 1.45 -1.69
C THR A 36 -11.99 1.67 -0.40
N ARG A 37 -12.52 2.55 0.44
CA ARG A 37 -11.92 2.80 1.75
C ARG A 37 -12.01 1.58 2.64
N GLU A 38 -13.09 0.82 2.54
CA GLU A 38 -13.26 -0.39 3.34
C GLU A 38 -12.17 -1.41 3.03
N ASP A 39 -11.85 -1.60 1.75
CA ASP A 39 -10.78 -2.50 1.34
C ASP A 39 -9.44 -2.05 1.91
N ARG A 40 -9.15 -0.75 1.81
CA ARG A 40 -7.91 -0.21 2.34
C ARG A 40 -7.82 -0.41 3.86
N ASN A 41 -8.88 -0.13 4.58
CA ASN A 41 -8.90 -0.27 6.04
C ASN A 41 -8.74 -1.73 6.44
N LYS A 42 -9.39 -2.64 5.72
CA LYS A 42 -9.26 -4.07 5.97
C LYS A 42 -7.82 -4.54 5.75
N PHE A 43 -7.20 -4.08 4.66
CA PHE A 43 -5.82 -4.42 4.38
C PHE A 43 -4.89 -3.95 5.51
N VAL A 44 -5.05 -2.72 5.95
CA VAL A 44 -4.22 -2.16 7.03
C VAL A 44 -4.39 -2.98 8.31
N ASP A 45 -5.62 -3.32 8.67
CA ASP A 45 -5.89 -4.11 9.87
C ASP A 45 -5.33 -5.53 9.76
N ASP A 46 -5.53 -6.17 8.61
CA ASP A 46 -5.09 -7.55 8.40
C ASP A 46 -3.57 -7.68 8.32
N THR A 47 -2.89 -6.61 7.88
CA THR A 47 -1.43 -6.63 7.74
C THR A 47 -0.69 -5.93 8.87
N ALA A 48 -1.39 -5.55 9.93
CA ALA A 48 -0.76 -4.93 11.08
C ALA A 48 0.31 -5.87 11.64
N GLY A 49 1.54 -5.34 11.78
CA GLY A 49 2.67 -6.14 12.27
C GLY A 49 3.39 -6.95 11.21
N MET A 50 2.89 -6.99 9.98
CA MET A 50 3.56 -7.71 8.90
C MET A 50 4.69 -6.90 8.31
N LEU A 51 5.71 -7.61 7.79
CA LEU A 51 6.78 -6.98 7.04
C LEU A 51 6.35 -6.74 5.59
N LYS A 52 7.16 -6.00 4.84
CA LYS A 52 6.86 -5.63 3.47
C LYS A 52 6.48 -6.83 2.59
N ALA A 53 7.31 -7.87 2.61
CA ALA A 53 7.07 -9.05 1.76
C ALA A 53 5.75 -9.74 2.09
N GLU A 54 5.40 -9.79 3.36
CA GLU A 54 4.14 -10.39 3.80
C GLU A 54 2.95 -9.54 3.34
N ARG A 55 3.08 -8.23 3.40
CA ARG A 55 2.03 -7.31 2.92
C ARG A 55 1.83 -7.44 1.42
N GLU A 56 2.93 -7.56 0.65
CA GLU A 56 2.85 -7.76 -0.78
C GLU A 56 2.10 -9.04 -1.14
N SER A 57 2.44 -10.14 -0.47
CA SER A 57 1.78 -11.42 -0.70
C SER A 57 0.29 -11.35 -0.37
N HIS A 58 -0.06 -10.70 0.73
CA HIS A 58 -1.44 -10.53 1.13
C HIS A 58 -2.23 -9.72 0.09
N TYR A 59 -1.64 -8.62 -0.39
CA TYR A 59 -2.26 -7.79 -1.39
C TYR A 59 -2.51 -8.55 -2.70
N GLU A 60 -1.51 -9.29 -3.16
CA GLU A 60 -1.62 -10.07 -4.39
C GLU A 60 -2.68 -11.16 -4.27
N GLU A 61 -2.79 -11.78 -3.11
CA GLU A 61 -3.74 -12.86 -2.89
C GLU A 61 -5.19 -12.37 -2.82
N PHE A 62 -5.45 -11.23 -2.19
CA PHE A 62 -6.82 -10.79 -1.90
C PHE A 62 -7.30 -9.58 -2.68
N TYR A 63 -6.40 -8.80 -3.29
CA TYR A 63 -6.77 -7.54 -3.93
C TYR A 63 -6.30 -7.40 -5.39
N MET A 64 -5.58 -8.38 -5.92
CA MET A 64 -5.18 -8.37 -7.32
C MET A 64 -5.93 -9.40 -8.14
#